data_d5cabfffd89ad642c189523c082f585e
#
_entry.id   d5cabfffd89ad642c189523c082f585e
#
_cell.length_a   1.000
_cell.length_b   1.000
_cell.length_c   1.000
_cell.angle_alpha   90.00
_cell.angle_beta   90.00
_cell.angle_gamma   90.00
#
_symmetry.space_group_name_H-M   'P 1'
#
loop_
_entity.id
_entity.type
_entity.pdbx_description
1 polymer ?
#
loop_
_entity_poly.entity_id
_entity_poly.type
_entity_poly.pdbx_seq_one_letter_code
_entity_poly.pdbx_strand_id
1 'polypeptide(L)'
;GVYAPRVGTQYHRRMNRVKLPDDVKPLPVYLKEAGYYTTNNAKEDYNFIKDGEIWNESSGKATYKNRKKNQPFFHVQNFHNTHEGQLHFNKQHLEEALKNNNLDSITPFPYHPDTPTFRYTQSLLHNHHKDVDKEIEKFIKDLENEGLLDDTIIFYYGDHGGVLPRSKGYIYESGLNVPLVVRIPEKFKKLSPFKAGTRTSTFVEFVDLVPTVLSLAGIDIPKSIDGKAFLGKKLKKSELEKRNSAFGYADRFDEKYDLVRSCLLYTSDAADE
;
A
#
# COMPACT_ATOMS: atom_id res chain seq x y z
N GLY A 1 -1.22 9.48 7.28
CA GLY A 1 -1.82 10.78 7.03
C GLY A 1 -0.86 11.95 7.25
N VAL A 2 0.33 11.68 7.80
CA VAL A 2 1.37 12.66 8.06
C VAL A 2 2.66 12.16 7.44
N TYR A 3 3.45 13.04 6.84
CA TYR A 3 4.75 12.64 6.30
C TYR A 3 5.68 12.16 7.42
N ALA A 4 6.28 10.99 7.24
CA ALA A 4 7.12 10.36 8.25
C ALA A 4 8.29 11.25 8.74
N PRO A 5 8.97 12.06 7.89
CA PRO A 5 10.00 13.01 8.34
C PRO A 5 9.47 14.06 9.31
N ARG A 6 8.22 14.52 9.16
CA ARG A 6 7.62 15.53 10.04
C ARG A 6 7.47 15.04 11.49
N VAL A 7 7.23 13.76 11.68
CA VAL A 7 7.02 13.14 13.00
C VAL A 7 8.21 12.26 13.43
N GLY A 8 9.32 12.29 12.69
CA GLY A 8 10.54 11.58 13.05
C GLY A 8 10.49 10.06 12.88
N THR A 9 9.53 9.54 12.09
CA THR A 9 9.33 8.08 11.89
C THR A 9 9.93 7.54 10.59
N GLN A 10 10.71 8.33 9.88
CA GLN A 10 11.24 8.03 8.56
C GLN A 10 12.34 6.94 8.52
N TYR A 11 12.97 6.66 9.66
CA TYR A 11 14.05 5.66 9.70
C TYR A 11 13.47 4.26 9.89
N HIS A 12 13.64 3.41 8.90
CA HIS A 12 13.18 2.02 8.93
C HIS A 12 13.82 1.26 10.11
N ARG A 13 12.99 0.56 10.90
CA ARG A 13 13.39 -0.29 12.03
C ARG A 13 14.34 0.39 13.04
N ARG A 14 14.10 1.67 13.32
CA ARG A 14 14.94 2.40 14.28
C ARG A 14 14.85 1.79 15.70
N MET A 15 15.98 1.73 16.39
CA MET A 15 16.03 1.23 17.78
C MET A 15 15.24 2.12 18.73
N ASN A 16 15.49 3.43 18.70
CA ASN A 16 14.80 4.39 19.55
C ASN A 16 13.55 4.91 18.85
N ARG A 17 12.41 4.33 19.16
CA ARG A 17 11.12 4.79 18.64
C ARG A 17 10.77 6.17 19.17
N VAL A 18 10.08 6.96 18.37
CA VAL A 18 9.64 8.31 18.75
C VAL A 18 8.22 8.30 19.32
N LYS A 19 7.92 9.21 20.21
CA LYS A 19 6.54 9.51 20.58
C LYS A 19 5.91 10.32 19.44
N LEU A 20 4.70 9.97 19.03
CA LEU A 20 3.94 10.80 18.08
C LEU A 20 3.54 12.12 18.76
N PRO A 21 3.42 13.24 18.02
CA PRO A 21 2.76 14.43 18.50
C PRO A 21 1.34 14.14 19.05
N ASP A 22 0.92 14.85 20.06
CA ASP A 22 -0.35 14.57 20.75
C ASP A 22 -1.59 14.77 19.86
N ASP A 23 -1.47 15.55 18.78
CA ASP A 23 -2.50 15.78 17.78
C ASP A 23 -2.46 14.80 16.59
N VAL A 24 -1.55 13.81 16.60
CA VAL A 24 -1.39 12.80 15.56
C VAL A 24 -1.70 11.41 16.11
N LYS A 25 -2.75 10.79 15.61
CA LYS A 25 -3.13 9.42 15.97
C LYS A 25 -2.98 8.47 14.78
N PRO A 26 -2.68 7.16 15.00
CA PRO A 26 -2.81 6.14 13.98
C PRO A 26 -4.25 6.02 13.45
N LEU A 27 -4.42 5.74 12.15
CA LEU A 27 -5.73 5.62 11.51
C LEU A 27 -6.71 4.69 12.28
N PRO A 28 -6.31 3.50 12.75
CA PRO A 28 -7.25 2.63 13.45
C PRO A 28 -7.81 3.23 14.73
N VAL A 29 -7.09 4.12 15.39
CA VAL A 29 -7.55 4.80 16.61
C VAL A 29 -8.73 5.73 16.29
N TYR A 30 -8.62 6.56 15.24
CA TYR A 30 -9.74 7.40 14.78
C TYR A 30 -10.98 6.56 14.45
N LEU A 31 -10.78 5.43 13.79
CA LEU A 31 -11.89 4.55 13.39
C LEU A 31 -12.51 3.84 14.59
N LYS A 32 -11.70 3.40 15.57
CA LYS A 32 -12.21 2.83 16.85
C LYS A 32 -13.07 3.84 17.60
N GLU A 33 -12.61 5.10 17.71
CA GLU A 33 -13.35 6.19 18.35
C GLU A 33 -14.69 6.45 17.64
N ALA A 34 -14.76 6.20 16.33
CA ALA A 34 -15.99 6.28 15.53
C ALA A 34 -16.84 4.98 15.54
N GLY A 35 -16.48 4.00 16.36
CA GLY A 35 -17.23 2.76 16.56
C GLY A 35 -16.91 1.60 15.61
N TYR A 36 -15.90 1.75 14.74
CA TYR A 36 -15.46 0.68 13.86
C TYR A 36 -14.73 -0.42 14.66
N TYR A 37 -14.91 -1.65 14.23
CA TYR A 37 -14.05 -2.76 14.64
C TYR A 37 -12.82 -2.80 13.75
N THR A 38 -11.64 -2.67 14.31
CA THR A 38 -10.39 -2.52 13.55
C THR A 38 -9.49 -3.73 13.71
N THR A 39 -9.06 -4.33 12.59
CA THR A 39 -8.25 -5.55 12.60
C THR A 39 -7.10 -5.48 11.61
N ASN A 40 -5.96 -6.06 11.97
CA ASN A 40 -4.74 -6.12 11.16
C ASN A 40 -4.21 -7.56 11.09
N ASN A 41 -4.18 -8.14 9.92
CA ASN A 41 -3.61 -9.46 9.65
C ASN A 41 -2.40 -9.32 8.71
N ALA A 42 -1.10 -9.36 9.18
CA ALA A 42 -0.67 -8.85 10.46
C ALA A 42 0.73 -8.28 10.27
N LYS A 43 0.84 -6.96 10.17
CA LYS A 43 2.14 -6.29 10.07
C LYS A 43 2.09 -4.99 10.85
N GLU A 44 3.00 -4.84 11.81
CA GLU A 44 3.10 -3.67 12.69
C GLU A 44 4.54 -3.13 12.77
N ASP A 45 5.19 -2.86 11.67
CA ASP A 45 6.55 -2.32 11.65
C ASP A 45 6.59 -0.82 12.04
N TYR A 46 5.92 -0.45 13.14
CA TYR A 46 5.85 0.94 13.59
C TYR A 46 7.18 1.47 14.11
N ASN A 47 7.56 2.65 13.64
CA ASN A 47 8.75 3.38 14.11
C ASN A 47 8.43 4.40 15.21
N PHE A 48 7.24 4.30 15.82
CA PHE A 48 6.81 5.12 16.95
C PHE A 48 6.45 4.26 18.17
N ILE A 49 6.44 4.89 19.35
CA ILE A 49 6.00 4.24 20.59
C ILE A 49 4.48 4.06 20.52
N LYS A 50 4.01 2.83 20.67
CA LYS A 50 2.57 2.57 20.78
C LYS A 50 2.08 3.04 22.15
N ASP A 51 1.18 4.00 22.14
CA ASP A 51 0.46 4.45 23.34
C ASP A 51 -0.94 3.83 23.32
N GLY A 52 -1.15 2.84 24.16
CA GLY A 52 -2.39 2.06 24.19
C GLY A 52 -2.59 1.09 23.03
N GLU A 53 -3.83 0.64 22.90
CA GLU A 53 -4.25 -0.31 21.88
C GLU A 53 -4.62 0.40 20.55
N ILE A 54 -3.81 0.23 19.53
CA ILE A 54 -4.07 0.80 18.20
C ILE A 54 -5.21 0.06 17.51
N TRP A 55 -5.21 -1.27 17.54
CA TRP A 55 -6.18 -2.16 16.90
C TRP A 55 -7.06 -2.86 17.94
N ASN A 56 -8.27 -3.30 17.55
CA ASN A 56 -9.02 -4.26 18.35
C ASN A 56 -8.35 -5.64 18.30
N GLU A 57 -7.85 -6.04 17.11
CA GLU A 57 -7.06 -7.26 16.94
C GLU A 57 -5.93 -7.00 15.94
N SER A 58 -4.72 -7.49 16.27
CA SER A 58 -3.58 -7.47 15.35
C SER A 58 -2.77 -8.74 15.53
N SER A 59 -2.94 -9.67 14.60
CA SER A 59 -2.24 -10.96 14.57
C SER A 59 -2.50 -11.67 13.24
N GLY A 60 -1.78 -12.76 12.95
CA GLY A 60 -2.06 -13.62 11.79
C GLY A 60 -3.43 -14.31 11.82
N LYS A 61 -4.19 -14.17 12.90
CA LYS A 61 -5.56 -14.69 13.06
C LYS A 61 -6.60 -13.57 13.16
N ALA A 62 -6.17 -12.31 13.16
CA ALA A 62 -7.09 -11.18 13.25
C ALA A 62 -8.06 -11.16 12.08
N THR A 63 -9.34 -10.95 12.35
CA THR A 63 -10.38 -10.99 11.34
C THR A 63 -11.52 -10.02 11.66
N TYR A 64 -12.09 -9.40 10.63
CA TYR A 64 -13.29 -8.58 10.77
C TYR A 64 -14.53 -9.36 11.22
N LYS A 65 -14.50 -10.71 11.17
CA LYS A 65 -15.62 -11.58 11.53
C LYS A 65 -15.94 -11.55 13.02
N ASN A 66 -14.98 -11.19 13.86
CA ASN A 66 -15.17 -11.12 15.33
C ASN A 66 -15.90 -9.86 15.81
N ARG A 67 -16.27 -8.95 14.87
CA ARG A 67 -17.04 -7.75 15.19
C ARG A 67 -18.44 -8.07 15.73
N LYS A 68 -19.03 -7.12 16.46
CA LYS A 68 -20.43 -7.22 16.85
C LYS A 68 -21.34 -7.17 15.62
N LYS A 69 -22.54 -7.74 15.73
CA LYS A 69 -23.54 -7.67 14.67
C LYS A 69 -23.79 -6.22 14.28
N ASN A 70 -23.80 -5.93 12.98
CA ASN A 70 -23.99 -4.60 12.38
C ASN A 70 -22.90 -3.56 12.75
N GLN A 71 -21.82 -3.95 13.39
CA GLN A 71 -20.70 -3.04 13.64
C GLN A 71 -19.90 -2.83 12.35
N PRO A 72 -19.62 -1.59 11.93
CA PRO A 72 -18.74 -1.33 10.80
C PRO A 72 -17.33 -1.84 11.13
N PHE A 73 -16.56 -2.20 10.11
CA PHE A 73 -15.20 -2.69 10.29
C PHE A 73 -14.20 -1.98 9.39
N PHE A 74 -12.96 -1.99 9.83
CA PHE A 74 -11.77 -1.66 9.06
C PHE A 74 -10.79 -2.81 9.21
N HIS A 75 -10.51 -3.49 8.12
CA HIS A 75 -9.62 -4.65 8.10
C HIS A 75 -8.45 -4.41 7.18
N VAL A 76 -7.25 -4.74 7.63
CA VAL A 76 -6.04 -4.77 6.81
C VAL A 76 -5.59 -6.22 6.67
N GLN A 77 -5.53 -6.68 5.42
CA GLN A 77 -5.00 -7.99 5.05
C GLN A 77 -3.65 -7.82 4.36
N ASN A 78 -2.62 -8.46 4.89
CA ASN A 78 -1.30 -8.47 4.29
C ASN A 78 -1.05 -9.80 3.57
N PHE A 79 -0.54 -9.74 2.34
CA PHE A 79 -0.11 -10.89 1.55
C PHE A 79 1.42 -10.88 1.49
N HIS A 80 2.04 -11.99 1.90
CA HIS A 80 3.49 -12.08 2.04
C HIS A 80 4.19 -12.80 0.89
N ASN A 81 3.44 -13.33 -0.07
CA ASN A 81 3.96 -14.15 -1.18
C ASN A 81 4.96 -13.39 -2.05
N THR A 82 4.80 -12.07 -2.21
CA THR A 82 5.70 -11.22 -3.00
C THR A 82 6.78 -10.53 -2.16
N HIS A 83 6.90 -10.84 -0.87
CA HIS A 83 7.98 -10.31 -0.02
C HIS A 83 9.35 -10.84 -0.49
N GLU A 84 10.40 -10.04 -0.35
CA GLU A 84 11.76 -10.36 -0.80
C GLU A 84 12.27 -11.73 -0.29
N GLY A 85 11.91 -12.12 0.92
CA GLY A 85 12.27 -13.42 1.48
C GLY A 85 11.76 -14.61 0.67
N GLN A 86 10.75 -14.44 -0.17
CA GLN A 86 10.22 -15.48 -1.04
C GLN A 86 11.03 -15.66 -2.33
N LEU A 87 11.96 -14.76 -2.61
CA LEU A 87 12.86 -14.84 -3.78
C LEU A 87 14.21 -15.47 -3.43
N HIS A 88 14.40 -15.97 -2.23
CA HIS A 88 15.63 -16.67 -1.86
C HIS A 88 15.65 -18.07 -2.47
N PHE A 89 16.70 -18.38 -3.20
CA PHE A 89 16.95 -19.69 -3.79
C PHE A 89 18.45 -20.02 -3.75
N ASN A 90 18.78 -21.29 -3.86
CA ASN A 90 20.14 -21.77 -3.97
C ASN A 90 20.49 -22.16 -5.42
N LYS A 91 21.74 -22.56 -5.62
CA LYS A 91 22.25 -22.96 -6.94
C LYS A 91 21.48 -24.13 -7.54
N GLN A 92 21.11 -25.12 -6.71
CA GLN A 92 20.35 -26.28 -7.18
C GLN A 92 18.98 -25.88 -7.74
N HIS A 93 18.26 -25.00 -7.07
CA HIS A 93 16.96 -24.51 -7.56
C HIS A 93 17.09 -23.83 -8.94
N LEU A 94 18.16 -23.05 -9.14
CA LEU A 94 18.43 -22.43 -10.43
C LEU A 94 18.74 -23.48 -11.51
N GLU A 95 19.57 -24.46 -11.21
CA GLU A 95 19.92 -25.53 -12.15
C GLU A 95 18.70 -26.38 -12.55
N GLU A 96 17.84 -26.69 -11.59
CA GLU A 96 16.59 -27.41 -11.85
C GLU A 96 15.63 -26.55 -12.71
N ALA A 97 15.53 -25.27 -12.44
CA ALA A 97 14.72 -24.37 -13.24
C ALA A 97 15.22 -24.25 -14.68
N LEU A 98 16.53 -24.16 -14.88
CA LEU A 98 17.14 -24.12 -16.21
C LEU A 98 16.89 -25.41 -17.01
N LYS A 99 16.77 -26.57 -16.36
CA LYS A 99 16.44 -27.84 -17.01
C LYS A 99 14.96 -27.96 -17.35
N ASN A 100 14.07 -27.44 -16.50
CA ASN A 100 12.66 -27.74 -16.55
C ASN A 100 11.77 -26.57 -17.04
N ASN A 101 12.29 -25.35 -17.02
CA ASN A 101 11.55 -24.15 -17.37
C ASN A 101 12.20 -23.43 -18.55
N ASN A 102 11.40 -23.03 -19.51
CA ASN A 102 11.87 -22.11 -20.55
C ASN A 102 11.93 -20.68 -19.99
N LEU A 103 13.10 -20.27 -19.52
CA LEU A 103 13.37 -18.91 -19.04
C LEU A 103 13.60 -17.90 -20.18
N ASP A 104 13.64 -18.36 -21.43
CA ASP A 104 13.88 -17.49 -22.59
C ASP A 104 12.69 -16.55 -22.85
N SER A 105 11.50 -16.95 -22.44
CA SER A 105 10.30 -16.10 -22.52
C SER A 105 10.28 -14.96 -21.49
N ILE A 106 11.17 -14.97 -20.50
CA ILE A 106 11.28 -13.94 -19.48
C ILE A 106 12.25 -12.85 -19.96
N THR A 107 11.75 -11.63 -20.10
CA THR A 107 12.58 -10.48 -20.45
C THR A 107 12.80 -9.64 -19.20
N PRO A 108 14.02 -9.55 -18.67
CA PRO A 108 14.34 -8.66 -17.56
C PRO A 108 14.08 -7.20 -17.91
N PHE A 109 13.85 -6.37 -16.91
CA PHE A 109 13.78 -4.92 -17.13
C PHE A 109 15.08 -4.39 -17.75
N PRO A 110 15.04 -3.35 -18.60
CA PRO A 110 16.21 -2.87 -19.33
C PRO A 110 17.42 -2.49 -18.45
N TYR A 111 17.18 -2.17 -17.19
CA TYR A 111 18.22 -1.83 -16.22
C TYR A 111 18.71 -3.02 -15.39
N HIS A 112 18.18 -4.21 -15.62
CA HIS A 112 18.68 -5.44 -14.99
C HIS A 112 19.57 -6.24 -15.96
N PRO A 113 20.61 -6.91 -15.48
CA PRO A 113 21.39 -7.80 -16.31
C PRO A 113 20.54 -8.95 -16.86
N ASP A 114 20.69 -9.24 -18.14
CA ASP A 114 20.03 -10.38 -18.75
C ASP A 114 20.87 -11.65 -18.49
N THR A 115 20.64 -12.24 -17.33
CA THR A 115 21.28 -13.47 -16.88
C THR A 115 20.25 -14.51 -16.46
N PRO A 116 20.62 -15.82 -16.48
CA PRO A 116 19.72 -16.87 -15.99
C PRO A 116 19.20 -16.63 -14.56
N THR A 117 20.03 -16.06 -13.69
CA THR A 117 19.63 -15.71 -12.31
C THR A 117 18.51 -14.65 -12.31
N PHE A 118 18.66 -13.57 -13.06
CA PHE A 118 17.62 -12.53 -13.13
C PHE A 118 16.34 -13.02 -13.79
N ARG A 119 16.44 -13.80 -14.86
CA ARG A 119 15.27 -14.42 -15.51
C ARG A 119 14.53 -15.34 -14.55
N TYR A 120 15.25 -16.18 -13.81
CA TYR A 120 14.64 -17.07 -12.80
C TYR A 120 13.99 -16.29 -11.66
N THR A 121 14.68 -15.31 -11.10
CA THR A 121 14.12 -14.44 -10.05
C THR A 121 12.82 -13.78 -10.50
N GLN A 122 12.79 -13.26 -11.72
CA GLN A 122 11.58 -12.63 -12.28
C GLN A 122 10.46 -13.63 -12.51
N SER A 123 10.79 -14.86 -12.95
CA SER A 123 9.82 -15.95 -13.06
C SER A 123 9.20 -16.32 -11.72
N LEU A 124 10.01 -16.42 -10.65
CA LEU A 124 9.52 -16.64 -9.29
C LEU A 124 8.56 -15.52 -8.86
N LEU A 125 8.96 -14.27 -9.07
CA LEU A 125 8.12 -13.11 -8.73
C LEU A 125 6.77 -13.15 -9.45
N HIS A 126 6.76 -13.46 -10.75
CA HIS A 126 5.51 -13.63 -11.52
C HIS A 126 4.61 -14.74 -10.93
N ASN A 127 5.20 -15.86 -10.51
CA ASN A 127 4.42 -16.94 -9.91
C ASN A 127 3.85 -16.53 -8.56
N HIS A 128 4.62 -15.84 -7.72
CA HIS A 128 4.13 -15.32 -6.46
C HIS A 128 3.00 -14.29 -6.61
N HIS A 129 3.03 -13.47 -7.67
CA HIS A 129 1.89 -12.57 -7.99
C HIS A 129 0.63 -13.36 -8.33
N LYS A 130 0.74 -14.49 -9.05
CA LYS A 130 -0.43 -15.37 -9.30
C LYS A 130 -0.99 -15.98 -8.03
N ASP A 131 -0.13 -16.26 -7.05
CA ASP A 131 -0.58 -16.79 -5.76
C ASP A 131 -1.29 -15.71 -4.93
N VAL A 132 -0.78 -14.48 -4.94
CA VAL A 132 -1.48 -13.31 -4.35
C VAL A 132 -2.85 -13.11 -5.00
N ASP A 133 -2.95 -13.24 -6.32
CA ASP A 133 -4.22 -13.10 -7.05
C ASP A 133 -5.26 -14.11 -6.58
N LYS A 134 -4.86 -15.39 -6.40
CA LYS A 134 -5.73 -16.44 -5.85
C LYS A 134 -6.17 -16.15 -4.41
N GLU A 135 -5.27 -15.62 -3.57
CA GLU A 135 -5.61 -15.26 -2.19
C GLU A 135 -6.59 -14.09 -2.13
N ILE A 136 -6.43 -13.10 -3.02
CA ILE A 136 -7.38 -11.98 -3.16
C ILE A 136 -8.73 -12.48 -3.66
N GLU A 137 -8.76 -13.36 -4.65
CA GLU A 137 -9.99 -13.98 -5.15
C GLU A 137 -10.74 -14.65 -4.00
N LYS A 138 -10.03 -15.47 -3.20
CA LYS A 138 -10.62 -16.13 -2.04
C LYS A 138 -11.18 -15.12 -1.04
N PHE A 139 -10.45 -14.06 -0.73
CA PHE A 139 -10.88 -13.03 0.21
C PHE A 139 -12.15 -12.30 -0.29
N ILE A 140 -12.22 -12.00 -1.60
CA ILE A 140 -13.41 -11.38 -2.21
C ILE A 140 -14.61 -12.34 -2.14
N LYS A 141 -14.41 -13.64 -2.45
CA LYS A 141 -15.46 -14.65 -2.34
C LYS A 141 -15.96 -14.81 -0.90
N ASP A 142 -15.08 -14.73 0.10
CA ASP A 142 -15.47 -14.76 1.50
C ASP A 142 -16.40 -13.57 1.86
N LEU A 143 -16.09 -12.36 1.40
CA LEU A 143 -16.96 -11.20 1.57
C LEU A 143 -18.31 -11.36 0.85
N GLU A 144 -18.31 -11.95 -0.35
CA GLU A 144 -19.53 -12.20 -1.13
C GLU A 144 -20.43 -13.22 -0.41
N ASN A 145 -19.86 -14.35 0.02
CA ASN A 145 -20.59 -15.41 0.76
C ASN A 145 -21.20 -14.91 2.07
N GLU A 146 -20.59 -13.90 2.69
CA GLU A 146 -21.10 -13.25 3.91
C GLU A 146 -22.09 -12.10 3.62
N GLY A 147 -22.37 -11.80 2.37
CA GLY A 147 -23.24 -10.69 1.96
C GLY A 147 -22.65 -9.32 2.26
N LEU A 148 -21.33 -9.22 2.41
CA LEU A 148 -20.63 -7.97 2.77
C LEU A 148 -19.97 -7.28 1.60
N LEU A 149 -19.82 -7.94 0.44
CA LEU A 149 -19.08 -7.41 -0.68
C LEU A 149 -19.64 -6.07 -1.18
N ASP A 150 -20.97 -5.92 -1.21
CA ASP A 150 -21.63 -4.67 -1.63
C ASP A 150 -21.75 -3.64 -0.52
N ASP A 151 -21.27 -3.98 0.69
CA ASP A 151 -21.16 -3.08 1.83
C ASP A 151 -19.71 -2.65 2.11
N THR A 152 -18.75 -3.17 1.33
CA THR A 152 -17.32 -3.00 1.62
C THR A 152 -16.61 -2.26 0.49
N ILE A 153 -15.96 -1.14 0.81
CA ILE A 153 -15.00 -0.47 -0.07
C ILE A 153 -13.67 -1.19 0.11
N ILE A 154 -13.03 -1.61 -0.99
CA ILE A 154 -11.80 -2.38 -0.97
C ILE A 154 -10.69 -1.56 -1.62
N PHE A 155 -9.58 -1.38 -0.91
CA PHE A 155 -8.34 -0.83 -1.42
C PHE A 155 -7.34 -1.96 -1.59
N TYR A 156 -6.78 -2.11 -2.80
CA TYR A 156 -5.67 -3.00 -3.08
C TYR A 156 -4.49 -2.19 -3.58
N TYR A 157 -3.34 -2.34 -2.95
CA TYR A 157 -2.12 -1.61 -3.31
C TYR A 157 -0.85 -2.36 -2.88
N GLY A 158 0.26 -2.08 -3.56
CA GLY A 158 1.59 -2.44 -3.08
C GLY A 158 2.04 -1.44 -2.02
N ASP A 159 2.74 -1.89 -0.98
CA ASP A 159 3.28 -1.01 0.07
C ASP A 159 4.53 -0.24 -0.39
N HIS A 160 5.22 -0.76 -1.40
CA HIS A 160 6.34 -0.17 -2.14
C HIS A 160 6.45 -0.85 -3.50
N GLY A 161 7.38 -0.43 -4.34
CA GLY A 161 7.70 -1.11 -5.58
C GLY A 161 8.23 -2.52 -5.37
N GLY A 162 8.50 -3.23 -6.45
CA GLY A 162 8.97 -4.62 -6.42
C GLY A 162 10.24 -4.82 -5.58
N VAL A 163 10.59 -6.06 -5.35
CA VAL A 163 11.73 -6.45 -4.50
C VAL A 163 13.03 -6.68 -5.29
N LEU A 164 13.00 -6.38 -6.59
CA LEU A 164 14.19 -6.42 -7.45
C LEU A 164 15.01 -5.13 -7.29
N PRO A 165 16.30 -5.11 -7.69
CA PRO A 165 17.15 -3.92 -7.62
C PRO A 165 16.50 -2.68 -8.25
N ARG A 166 16.75 -1.50 -7.68
CA ARG A 166 16.18 -0.19 -8.03
C ARG A 166 14.70 0.00 -7.69
N SER A 167 14.06 -0.90 -6.95
CA SER A 167 12.65 -0.78 -6.57
C SER A 167 12.53 -0.47 -5.08
N LYS A 168 12.27 -1.48 -4.23
CA LYS A 168 12.15 -1.29 -2.78
C LYS A 168 13.34 -0.54 -2.19
N GLY A 169 13.08 0.50 -1.40
CA GLY A 169 14.11 1.30 -0.72
C GLY A 169 14.75 2.40 -1.57
N TYR A 170 14.37 2.52 -2.84
CA TYR A 170 14.91 3.54 -3.75
C TYR A 170 13.82 4.49 -4.21
N ILE A 171 14.23 5.75 -4.53
CA ILE A 171 13.33 6.81 -5.01
C ILE A 171 13.10 6.80 -6.54
N TYR A 172 13.46 5.71 -7.20
CA TYR A 172 13.12 5.53 -8.62
C TYR A 172 11.64 5.27 -8.81
N GLU A 173 11.14 5.51 -10.02
CA GLU A 173 9.75 5.23 -10.40
C GLU A 173 9.33 3.79 -10.06
N SER A 174 10.20 2.80 -10.31
CA SER A 174 9.98 1.41 -9.95
C SER A 174 9.85 1.13 -8.44
N GLY A 175 10.27 2.07 -7.60
CA GLY A 175 10.11 2.01 -6.15
C GLY A 175 8.90 2.78 -5.63
N LEU A 176 8.54 3.88 -6.29
CA LEU A 176 7.53 4.85 -5.83
C LEU A 176 6.16 4.64 -6.48
N ASN A 177 6.12 4.33 -7.80
CA ASN A 177 4.86 4.14 -8.53
C ASN A 177 4.32 2.73 -8.32
N VAL A 178 3.45 2.60 -7.32
CA VAL A 178 2.83 1.32 -6.95
C VAL A 178 1.39 1.23 -7.45
N PRO A 179 0.88 0.03 -7.75
CA PRO A 179 -0.51 -0.14 -8.11
C PRO A 179 -1.42 0.27 -6.96
N LEU A 180 -2.48 1.01 -7.26
CA LEU A 180 -3.58 1.30 -6.37
C LEU A 180 -4.89 1.06 -7.09
N VAL A 181 -5.67 0.08 -6.63
CA VAL A 181 -7.00 -0.24 -7.14
C VAL A 181 -8.01 -0.04 -6.03
N VAL A 182 -9.11 0.65 -6.32
CA VAL A 182 -10.19 0.85 -5.35
C VAL A 182 -11.49 0.32 -5.93
N ARG A 183 -12.09 -0.68 -5.26
CA ARG A 183 -13.45 -1.11 -5.54
C ARG A 183 -14.42 -0.33 -4.66
N ILE A 184 -15.35 0.35 -5.31
CA ILE A 184 -16.41 1.09 -4.63
C ILE A 184 -17.74 0.47 -5.06
N PRO A 185 -18.52 -0.12 -4.13
CA PRO A 185 -19.85 -0.65 -4.42
C PRO A 185 -20.79 0.40 -5.01
N GLU A 186 -21.73 -0.04 -5.85
CA GLU A 186 -22.65 0.86 -6.55
C GLU A 186 -23.37 1.83 -5.61
N LYS A 187 -23.80 1.37 -4.44
CA LYS A 187 -24.46 2.22 -3.43
C LYS A 187 -23.60 3.36 -2.90
N PHE A 188 -22.27 3.23 -3.00
CA PHE A 188 -21.29 4.23 -2.56
C PHE A 188 -20.67 5.01 -3.73
N LYS A 189 -21.12 4.82 -4.96
CA LYS A 189 -20.54 5.46 -6.16
C LYS A 189 -20.41 6.98 -6.07
N LYS A 190 -21.32 7.64 -5.33
CA LYS A 190 -21.28 9.10 -5.11
C LYS A 190 -20.07 9.56 -4.28
N LEU A 191 -19.33 8.63 -3.63
CA LEU A 191 -18.11 8.93 -2.88
C LEU A 191 -16.87 8.96 -3.77
N SER A 192 -17.01 8.59 -5.06
CA SER A 192 -15.93 8.68 -6.03
C SER A 192 -16.19 9.79 -7.04
N PRO A 193 -15.22 10.66 -7.31
CA PRO A 193 -15.28 11.60 -8.42
C PRO A 193 -14.97 10.94 -9.77
N PHE A 194 -14.57 9.67 -9.77
CA PHE A 194 -14.21 8.92 -10.98
C PHE A 194 -15.30 7.91 -11.35
N LYS A 195 -15.43 7.67 -12.66
CA LYS A 195 -16.33 6.63 -13.18
C LYS A 195 -15.71 5.25 -12.91
N ALA A 196 -16.56 4.27 -12.55
CA ALA A 196 -16.10 2.88 -12.42
C ALA A 196 -15.46 2.35 -13.72
N GLY A 197 -14.46 1.49 -13.58
CA GLY A 197 -13.73 0.90 -14.71
C GLY A 197 -12.75 1.86 -15.41
N THR A 198 -12.48 3.05 -14.84
CA THR A 198 -11.51 3.99 -15.40
C THR A 198 -10.18 3.96 -14.65
N ARG A 199 -9.11 4.34 -15.36
CA ARG A 199 -7.80 4.67 -14.78
C ARG A 199 -7.65 6.18 -14.72
N THR A 200 -6.84 6.66 -13.78
CA THR A 200 -6.49 8.08 -13.63
C THR A 200 -4.99 8.21 -13.42
N SER A 201 -4.42 9.27 -13.94
CA SER A 201 -3.04 9.70 -13.71
C SER A 201 -2.92 10.70 -12.56
N THR A 202 -4.01 10.96 -11.83
CA THR A 202 -3.99 11.85 -10.66
C THR A 202 -2.96 11.37 -9.64
N PHE A 203 -2.09 12.27 -9.19
CA PHE A 203 -1.16 11.96 -8.11
C PHE A 203 -1.90 11.66 -6.81
N VAL A 204 -1.60 10.49 -6.26
CA VAL A 204 -2.08 10.01 -4.97
C VAL A 204 -0.89 9.45 -4.21
N GLU A 205 -0.69 9.87 -2.99
CA GLU A 205 0.39 9.42 -2.13
C GLU A 205 -0.16 8.62 -0.95
N PHE A 206 0.67 7.80 -0.29
CA PHE A 206 0.22 7.06 0.91
C PHE A 206 -0.22 7.97 2.07
N VAL A 207 0.32 9.17 2.14
CA VAL A 207 -0.12 10.19 3.10
C VAL A 207 -1.61 10.55 2.93
N ASP A 208 -2.16 10.37 1.72
CA ASP A 208 -3.54 10.64 1.36
C ASP A 208 -4.53 9.54 1.79
N LEU A 209 -4.04 8.34 2.11
CA LEU A 209 -4.91 7.22 2.49
C LEU A 209 -5.69 7.51 3.78
N VAL A 210 -5.02 8.06 4.80
CA VAL A 210 -5.69 8.37 6.08
C VAL A 210 -6.85 9.35 5.90
N PRO A 211 -6.65 10.56 5.33
CA PRO A 211 -7.76 11.49 5.15
C PRO A 211 -8.83 10.93 4.20
N THR A 212 -8.48 10.08 3.24
CA THR A 212 -9.44 9.41 2.35
C THR A 212 -10.32 8.44 3.12
N VAL A 213 -9.75 7.57 3.94
CA VAL A 213 -10.52 6.61 4.74
C VAL A 213 -11.41 7.35 5.75
N LEU A 214 -10.91 8.40 6.42
CA LEU A 214 -11.70 9.22 7.32
C LEU A 214 -12.88 9.88 6.58
N SER A 215 -12.64 10.46 5.40
CA SER A 215 -13.67 11.06 4.56
C SER A 215 -14.76 10.05 4.15
N LEU A 216 -14.36 8.84 3.76
CA LEU A 216 -15.29 7.76 3.41
C LEU A 216 -16.09 7.29 4.61
N ALA A 217 -15.49 7.25 5.80
CA ALA A 217 -16.16 6.92 7.05
C ALA A 217 -17.04 8.05 7.60
N GLY A 218 -17.01 9.23 7.01
CA GLY A 218 -17.74 10.41 7.49
C GLY A 218 -17.17 11.05 8.75
N ILE A 219 -15.87 10.82 9.01
CA ILE A 219 -15.12 11.37 10.13
C ILE A 219 -14.39 12.64 9.67
N ASP A 220 -14.42 13.67 10.50
CA ASP A 220 -13.71 14.91 10.21
C ASP A 220 -12.20 14.68 10.15
N ILE A 221 -11.57 15.28 9.14
CA ILE A 221 -10.12 15.16 8.94
C ILE A 221 -9.42 16.16 9.87
N PRO A 222 -8.58 15.69 10.81
CA PRO A 222 -7.82 16.56 11.69
C PRO A 222 -6.89 17.51 10.93
N LYS A 223 -6.71 18.73 11.45
CA LYS A 223 -5.81 19.74 10.85
C LYS A 223 -4.34 19.34 10.85
N SER A 224 -3.96 18.38 11.72
CA SER A 224 -2.61 17.82 11.79
C SER A 224 -2.27 16.86 10.64
N ILE A 225 -3.25 16.46 9.83
CA ILE A 225 -3.06 15.60 8.66
C ILE A 225 -2.49 16.40 7.50
N ASP A 226 -1.39 15.92 6.90
CA ASP A 226 -0.75 16.55 5.73
C ASP A 226 -1.41 16.14 4.41
N GLY A 227 -1.84 14.87 4.35
CA GLY A 227 -2.45 14.30 3.16
C GLY A 227 -3.82 14.91 2.85
N LYS A 228 -4.28 14.69 1.63
CA LYS A 228 -5.56 15.19 1.12
C LYS A 228 -6.41 14.04 0.62
N ALA A 229 -7.67 13.94 1.05
CA ALA A 229 -8.57 12.91 0.58
C ALA A 229 -8.71 12.95 -0.96
N PHE A 230 -8.76 11.78 -1.59
CA PHE A 230 -9.03 11.62 -3.03
C PHE A 230 -10.35 10.90 -3.30
N LEU A 231 -11.02 10.39 -2.26
CA LEU A 231 -12.37 9.85 -2.27
C LEU A 231 -13.14 10.41 -1.09
N GLY A 232 -14.48 10.47 -1.21
CA GLY A 232 -15.38 10.94 -0.16
C GLY A 232 -16.42 11.90 -0.66
N LYS A 233 -17.23 12.44 0.25
CA LYS A 233 -18.29 13.40 -0.08
C LYS A 233 -17.69 14.74 -0.54
N LYS A 234 -18.34 15.38 -1.54
CA LYS A 234 -18.03 16.75 -2.00
C LYS A 234 -16.68 16.94 -2.72
N LEU A 235 -15.95 15.87 -3.02
CA LEU A 235 -14.72 15.98 -3.82
C LEU A 235 -15.06 16.19 -5.29
N LYS A 236 -14.38 17.15 -5.92
CA LYS A 236 -14.50 17.42 -7.36
C LYS A 236 -13.30 16.86 -8.10
N LYS A 237 -13.53 16.20 -9.23
CA LYS A 237 -12.48 15.68 -10.10
C LYS A 237 -11.49 16.78 -10.50
N SER A 238 -11.97 17.98 -10.81
CA SER A 238 -11.13 19.13 -11.16
C SER A 238 -10.19 19.62 -10.06
N GLU A 239 -10.45 19.31 -8.79
CA GLU A 239 -9.54 19.61 -7.68
C GLU A 239 -8.42 18.58 -7.58
N LEU A 240 -8.75 17.32 -7.90
CA LEU A 240 -7.75 16.24 -7.94
C LEU A 240 -6.82 16.39 -9.15
N GLU A 241 -7.36 16.80 -10.31
CA GLU A 241 -6.57 17.04 -11.52
C GLU A 241 -5.58 18.21 -11.38
N LYS A 242 -5.74 19.07 -10.39
CA LYS A 242 -4.78 20.11 -10.04
C LYS A 242 -3.58 19.60 -9.24
N ARG A 243 -3.59 18.35 -8.80
CA ARG A 243 -2.44 17.74 -8.12
C ARG A 243 -1.36 17.45 -9.15
N ASN A 244 -0.32 18.21 -9.09
CA ASN A 244 0.77 18.17 -10.06
C ASN A 244 2.11 17.72 -9.49
N SER A 245 2.12 17.26 -8.24
CA SER A 245 3.35 16.84 -7.59
C SER A 245 3.12 15.69 -6.61
N ALA A 246 4.13 14.85 -6.44
CA ALA A 246 4.23 13.84 -5.41
C ALA A 246 5.65 13.80 -4.86
N PHE A 247 5.78 13.50 -3.56
CA PHE A 247 7.06 13.53 -2.86
C PHE A 247 7.50 12.13 -2.45
N GLY A 248 8.74 11.79 -2.80
CA GLY A 248 9.39 10.57 -2.37
C GLY A 248 10.55 10.84 -1.43
N TYR A 249 10.83 9.91 -0.54
CA TYR A 249 11.99 9.96 0.32
C TYR A 249 12.49 8.56 0.67
N ALA A 250 13.80 8.44 0.90
CA ALA A 250 14.39 7.32 1.60
C ALA A 250 15.48 7.88 2.53
N ASP A 251 15.45 7.48 3.80
CA ASP A 251 16.38 7.99 4.81
C ASP A 251 17.27 6.89 5.37
N ARG A 252 16.83 5.65 5.30
CA ARG A 252 17.61 4.48 5.70
C ARG A 252 17.09 3.27 4.95
N PHE A 253 18.03 2.54 4.35
CA PHE A 253 17.77 1.22 3.82
C PHE A 253 18.67 0.22 4.54
N ASP A 254 18.05 -0.79 5.17
CA ASP A 254 18.68 -1.74 6.09
C ASP A 254 19.51 -1.03 7.18
N GLU A 255 20.82 -1.28 7.23
CA GLU A 255 21.69 -0.78 8.30
C GLU A 255 22.35 0.57 7.96
N LYS A 256 22.13 1.11 6.76
CA LYS A 256 22.82 2.33 6.31
C LYS A 256 21.84 3.48 6.13
N TYR A 257 22.31 4.68 6.47
CA TYR A 257 21.61 5.91 6.13
C TYR A 257 21.81 6.22 4.65
N ASP A 258 20.70 6.54 3.97
CA ASP A 258 20.68 7.01 2.59
C ASP A 258 19.62 8.12 2.48
N LEU A 259 20.07 9.36 2.74
CA LEU A 259 19.18 10.51 2.89
C LEU A 259 18.86 11.10 1.52
N VAL A 260 17.87 10.55 0.85
CA VAL A 260 17.45 11.00 -0.47
C VAL A 260 16.01 11.53 -0.47
N ARG A 261 15.76 12.49 -1.34
CA ARG A 261 14.45 13.12 -1.56
C ARG A 261 14.20 13.22 -3.05
N SER A 262 12.94 13.06 -3.43
CA SER A 262 12.49 13.33 -4.80
C SER A 262 11.17 14.09 -4.79
N CYS A 263 10.95 14.85 -5.85
CA CYS A 263 9.68 15.45 -6.17
C CYS A 263 9.39 15.10 -7.63
N LEU A 264 8.29 14.38 -7.85
CA LEU A 264 7.73 14.17 -9.17
C LEU A 264 6.83 15.37 -9.46
N LEU A 265 7.11 16.07 -10.54
CA LEU A 265 6.27 17.16 -11.04
C LEU A 265 5.63 16.70 -12.36
N TYR A 266 4.33 16.85 -12.47
CA TYR A 266 3.68 16.82 -13.77
C TYR A 266 3.95 18.17 -14.44
N THR A 267 4.92 18.19 -15.33
CA THR A 267 5.10 19.28 -16.28
C THR A 267 4.33 18.91 -17.54
N SER A 268 3.42 19.79 -17.97
CA SER A 268 2.72 19.62 -19.24
C SER A 268 3.71 19.34 -20.37
N ASP A 269 3.36 18.53 -21.31
CA ASP A 269 3.91 18.07 -22.59
C ASP A 269 5.19 18.71 -23.20
N ALA A 270 5.83 19.66 -22.55
CA ALA A 270 7.06 20.33 -23.00
C ALA A 270 8.35 19.53 -22.71
N ALA A 271 8.24 18.34 -22.13
CA ALA A 271 9.41 17.50 -21.80
C ALA A 271 9.60 16.30 -22.74
N ASP A 272 8.76 16.15 -23.76
CA ASP A 272 8.84 15.11 -24.79
C ASP A 272 9.40 15.62 -26.13
N GLU A 273 10.04 16.79 -26.15
CA GLU A 273 10.81 17.28 -27.30
C GLU A 273 12.31 17.05 -27.13
#